data_8ded70be2522bbfcdce89c1462c699a4
#
_entry.id   8ded70be2522bbfcdce89c1462c699a4
#
_cell.length_a   1.000
_cell.length_b   1.000
_cell.length_c   1.000
_cell.angle_alpha   90.00
_cell.angle_beta   90.00
_cell.angle_gamma   90.00
#
_symmetry.space_group_name_H-M   'P 1'
#
loop_
_entity.id
_entity.type
_entity.pdbx_description
1 polymer ?
#
loop_
_entity_poly.entity_id
_entity_poly.type
_entity_poly.pdbx_seq_one_letter_code
_entity_poly.pdbx_strand_id
1 'polypeptide(L)'
;MTILCIETSTSVCSAAICKDGTPIKQCICREGSNHARLLPRYIEELLSFTREQGLSIDAVALSEGPGSYTGLRIGTSTAKGLCYGLNVPLIPVPTLEVLCEAAKEQSPITNHQSSILLPMIDARRMEVYTAINGETKAIVVENEESITNHPYLQIVPSGKESPITNDTAVYYFGDGAAKCANVFSRPNWHFIPDIVPEAQYVGILAESGKRKVESVELAYYEPFYLKEFVAAQSHVKGLV
;
A
#
# COMPACT_ATOMS: atom_id res chain seq x y z
N MET A 1 1.22 -0.74 -21.63
CA MET A 1 0.77 -2.10 -21.18
C MET A 1 -0.64 -2.03 -20.61
N THR A 2 -1.39 -3.14 -20.67
CA THR A 2 -2.66 -3.31 -19.95
C THR A 2 -2.40 -4.15 -18.72
N ILE A 3 -2.56 -3.57 -17.54
CA ILE A 3 -2.23 -4.19 -16.24
C ILE A 3 -3.52 -4.39 -15.45
N LEU A 4 -3.73 -5.61 -14.94
CA LEU A 4 -4.75 -5.89 -13.94
C LEU A 4 -4.14 -5.69 -12.55
N CYS A 5 -4.71 -4.77 -11.77
CA CYS A 5 -4.17 -4.31 -10.50
C CYS A 5 -5.03 -4.76 -9.32
N ILE A 6 -4.40 -5.15 -8.22
CA ILE A 6 -5.06 -5.67 -7.02
C ILE A 6 -4.54 -4.93 -5.79
N GLU A 7 -5.46 -4.47 -4.94
CA GLU A 7 -5.18 -3.89 -3.63
C GLU A 7 -6.07 -4.50 -2.55
N THR A 8 -5.44 -5.12 -1.55
CA THR A 8 -6.12 -5.80 -0.43
C THR A 8 -5.36 -5.67 0.89
N SER A 9 -4.40 -4.77 0.96
CA SER A 9 -3.47 -4.65 2.10
C SER A 9 -4.08 -4.01 3.35
N THR A 10 -5.20 -3.30 3.21
CA THR A 10 -5.92 -2.62 4.31
C THR A 10 -7.37 -3.12 4.41
N SER A 11 -8.28 -2.34 5.00
CA SER A 11 -9.73 -2.62 4.97
C SER A 11 -10.35 -2.40 3.60
N VAL A 12 -9.69 -1.64 2.73
CA VAL A 12 -10.13 -1.39 1.36
C VAL A 12 -9.88 -2.61 0.50
N CYS A 13 -10.86 -2.97 -0.32
CA CYS A 13 -10.72 -3.99 -1.36
C CYS A 13 -10.94 -3.34 -2.71
N SER A 14 -9.96 -3.37 -3.58
CA SER A 14 -10.09 -2.86 -4.94
C SER A 14 -9.33 -3.68 -5.97
N ALA A 15 -9.83 -3.62 -7.21
CA ALA A 15 -9.14 -4.10 -8.40
C ALA A 15 -9.37 -3.12 -9.54
N ALA A 16 -8.39 -2.98 -10.44
CA ALA A 16 -8.48 -2.03 -11.55
C ALA A 16 -7.81 -2.58 -12.81
N ILE A 17 -8.22 -2.04 -13.96
CA ILE A 17 -7.47 -2.14 -15.21
C ILE A 17 -6.83 -0.78 -15.47
N CYS A 18 -5.52 -0.80 -15.61
CA CYS A 18 -4.74 0.35 -16.06
C CYS A 18 -4.17 0.08 -17.45
N LYS A 19 -4.22 1.07 -18.33
CA LYS A 19 -3.62 1.00 -19.66
C LYS A 19 -2.65 2.16 -19.83
N ASP A 20 -1.40 1.84 -20.13
CA ASP A 20 -0.34 2.82 -20.33
C ASP A 20 -0.26 3.85 -19.17
N GLY A 21 -0.29 3.33 -17.94
CA GLY A 21 -0.26 4.13 -16.70
C GLY A 21 -1.57 4.85 -16.34
N THR A 22 -2.61 4.74 -17.16
CA THR A 22 -3.90 5.40 -16.91
C THR A 22 -4.95 4.37 -16.45
N PRO A 23 -5.60 4.57 -15.29
CA PRO A 23 -6.72 3.75 -14.86
C PRO A 23 -7.93 3.93 -15.81
N ILE A 24 -8.41 2.81 -16.38
CA ILE A 24 -9.56 2.84 -17.32
C ILE A 24 -10.82 2.22 -16.73
N LYS A 25 -10.70 1.35 -15.73
CA LYS A 25 -11.82 0.82 -14.93
C LYS A 25 -11.34 0.40 -13.56
N GLN A 26 -12.12 0.71 -12.51
CA GLN A 26 -11.86 0.26 -11.14
C GLN A 26 -13.14 -0.24 -10.47
N CYS A 27 -13.02 -1.33 -9.70
CA CYS A 27 -14.00 -1.81 -8.74
C CYS A 27 -13.43 -1.62 -7.34
N ILE A 28 -14.18 -0.99 -6.42
CA ILE A 28 -13.70 -0.66 -5.09
C ILE A 28 -14.80 -0.77 -4.03
N CYS A 29 -14.42 -1.26 -2.86
CA CYS A 29 -15.19 -1.16 -1.62
C CYS A 29 -14.28 -0.62 -0.53
N ARG A 30 -14.65 0.51 0.06
CA ARG A 30 -13.93 1.15 1.17
C ARG A 30 -14.45 0.73 2.53
N GLU A 31 -15.55 -0.03 2.57
CA GLU A 31 -16.20 -0.46 3.80
C GLU A 31 -16.03 -1.97 4.03
N GLY A 32 -15.44 -2.33 5.17
CA GLY A 32 -15.41 -3.68 5.69
C GLY A 32 -14.42 -4.63 5.01
N SER A 33 -13.96 -5.62 5.76
CA SER A 33 -12.95 -6.61 5.33
C SER A 33 -13.57 -7.81 4.61
N ASN A 34 -14.17 -7.59 3.44
CA ASN A 34 -14.84 -8.65 2.65
C ASN A 34 -14.02 -9.10 1.42
N HIS A 35 -12.69 -9.05 1.50
CA HIS A 35 -11.77 -9.29 0.37
C HIS A 35 -12.03 -10.62 -0.33
N ALA A 36 -12.16 -11.71 0.44
CA ALA A 36 -12.38 -13.05 -0.13
C ALA A 36 -13.67 -13.16 -0.95
N ARG A 37 -14.70 -12.38 -0.63
CA ARG A 37 -15.99 -12.37 -1.35
C ARG A 37 -15.99 -11.40 -2.52
N LEU A 38 -15.38 -10.23 -2.35
CA LEU A 38 -15.46 -9.14 -3.33
C LEU A 38 -14.44 -9.27 -4.44
N LEU A 39 -13.20 -9.64 -4.11
CA LEU A 39 -12.11 -9.66 -5.09
C LEU A 39 -12.40 -10.56 -6.29
N PRO A 40 -12.89 -11.81 -6.14
CA PRO A 40 -13.21 -12.66 -7.30
C PRO A 40 -14.26 -12.02 -8.23
N ARG A 41 -15.27 -11.35 -7.66
CA ARG A 41 -16.33 -10.68 -8.44
C ARG A 41 -15.76 -9.47 -9.22
N TYR A 42 -14.88 -8.70 -8.59
CA TYR A 42 -14.20 -7.58 -9.26
C TYR A 42 -13.31 -8.06 -10.39
N ILE A 43 -12.57 -9.15 -10.18
CA ILE A 43 -11.74 -9.76 -11.22
C ILE A 43 -12.60 -10.24 -12.39
N GLU A 44 -13.71 -10.92 -12.14
CA GLU A 44 -14.64 -11.38 -13.18
C GLU A 44 -15.18 -10.20 -14.01
N GLU A 45 -15.60 -9.13 -13.34
CA GLU A 45 -16.10 -7.91 -13.99
C GLU A 45 -15.02 -7.25 -14.85
N LEU A 46 -13.79 -7.13 -14.34
CA LEU A 46 -12.68 -6.52 -15.05
C LEU A 46 -12.21 -7.36 -16.23
N LEU A 47 -12.17 -8.69 -16.10
CA LEU A 47 -11.86 -9.60 -17.22
C LEU A 47 -12.94 -9.59 -18.31
N SER A 48 -14.19 -9.41 -17.93
CA SER A 48 -15.28 -9.23 -18.92
C SER A 48 -15.13 -7.91 -19.65
N PHE A 49 -14.86 -6.82 -18.92
CA PHE A 49 -14.58 -5.51 -19.50
C PHE A 49 -13.40 -5.56 -20.49
N THR A 50 -12.27 -6.20 -20.14
CA THR A 50 -11.12 -6.27 -21.06
C THR A 50 -11.46 -7.02 -22.33
N ARG A 51 -12.23 -8.11 -22.24
CA ARG A 51 -12.71 -8.87 -23.43
C ARG A 51 -13.61 -8.02 -24.33
N GLU A 52 -14.57 -7.28 -23.74
CA GLU A 52 -15.45 -6.38 -24.48
C GLU A 52 -14.69 -5.25 -25.19
N GLN A 53 -13.62 -4.76 -24.59
CA GLN A 53 -12.76 -3.72 -25.16
C GLN A 53 -11.68 -4.26 -26.12
N GLY A 54 -11.61 -5.57 -26.33
CA GLY A 54 -10.55 -6.18 -27.16
C GLY A 54 -9.14 -6.00 -26.58
N LEU A 55 -9.01 -5.87 -25.25
CA LEU A 55 -7.74 -5.69 -24.57
C LEU A 55 -7.20 -7.04 -24.08
N SER A 56 -5.88 -7.25 -24.25
CA SER A 56 -5.16 -8.33 -23.61
C SER A 56 -4.48 -7.82 -22.35
N ILE A 57 -4.48 -8.62 -21.28
CA ILE A 57 -3.74 -8.32 -20.06
C ILE A 57 -2.28 -8.72 -20.27
N ASP A 58 -1.35 -7.80 -20.05
CA ASP A 58 0.09 -7.98 -20.21
C ASP A 58 0.79 -8.30 -18.89
N ALA A 59 0.22 -7.92 -17.76
CA ALA A 59 0.75 -8.18 -16.41
C ALA A 59 -0.36 -8.11 -15.35
N VAL A 60 -0.08 -8.70 -14.18
CA VAL A 60 -0.86 -8.46 -12.96
C VAL A 60 0.02 -7.68 -11.99
N ALA A 61 -0.47 -6.57 -11.44
CA ALA A 61 0.20 -5.82 -10.39
C ALA A 61 -0.52 -6.01 -9.06
N LEU A 62 0.23 -6.08 -7.98
CA LEU A 62 -0.27 -6.37 -6.63
C LEU A 62 0.39 -5.45 -5.62
N SER A 63 -0.40 -4.88 -4.71
CA SER A 63 0.12 -4.26 -3.50
C SER A 63 0.71 -5.35 -2.59
N GLU A 64 2.04 -5.35 -2.44
CA GLU A 64 2.78 -6.47 -1.83
C GLU A 64 2.84 -6.42 -0.30
N GLY A 65 2.46 -5.29 0.29
CA GLY A 65 2.62 -5.03 1.73
C GLY A 65 3.56 -3.85 2.04
N PRO A 66 3.71 -3.51 3.33
CA PRO A 66 3.09 -4.15 4.50
C PRO A 66 1.59 -3.89 4.59
N GLY A 67 0.89 -4.69 5.43
CA GLY A 67 -0.55 -4.52 5.63
C GLY A 67 -1.20 -5.68 6.37
N SER A 68 -2.51 -5.82 6.18
CA SER A 68 -3.31 -6.91 6.75
C SER A 68 -2.81 -8.28 6.28
N TYR A 69 -2.39 -9.13 7.21
CA TYR A 69 -1.92 -10.49 6.92
C TYR A 69 -2.89 -11.31 6.06
N THR A 70 -4.17 -11.30 6.43
CA THR A 70 -5.22 -12.01 5.68
C THR A 70 -5.46 -11.38 4.32
N GLY A 71 -5.52 -10.05 4.25
CA GLY A 71 -5.73 -9.32 3.00
C GLY A 71 -4.60 -9.57 2.00
N LEU A 72 -3.35 -9.47 2.44
CA LEU A 72 -2.17 -9.74 1.61
C LEU A 72 -2.17 -11.17 1.06
N ARG A 73 -2.56 -12.17 1.85
CA ARG A 73 -2.65 -13.57 1.38
C ARG A 73 -3.74 -13.76 0.33
N ILE A 74 -4.92 -13.14 0.51
CA ILE A 74 -6.01 -13.20 -0.45
C ILE A 74 -5.56 -12.58 -1.78
N GLY A 75 -5.00 -11.36 -1.74
CA GLY A 75 -4.50 -10.67 -2.92
C GLY A 75 -3.42 -11.46 -3.64
N THR A 76 -2.41 -11.92 -2.91
CA THR A 76 -1.29 -12.69 -3.49
C THR A 76 -1.75 -14.01 -4.11
N SER A 77 -2.61 -14.77 -3.42
CA SER A 77 -3.11 -16.04 -3.97
C SER A 77 -3.91 -15.81 -5.25
N THR A 78 -4.74 -14.76 -5.29
CA THR A 78 -5.50 -14.37 -6.48
C THR A 78 -4.56 -13.94 -7.61
N ALA A 79 -3.59 -13.07 -7.32
CA ALA A 79 -2.63 -12.59 -8.32
C ALA A 79 -1.80 -13.74 -8.92
N LYS A 80 -1.31 -14.68 -8.07
CA LYS A 80 -0.58 -15.87 -8.54
C LYS A 80 -1.44 -16.75 -9.45
N GLY A 81 -2.70 -16.98 -9.09
CA GLY A 81 -3.64 -17.74 -9.92
C GLY A 81 -3.89 -17.07 -11.28
N LEU A 82 -4.05 -15.75 -11.31
CA LEU A 82 -4.22 -14.96 -12.53
C LEU A 82 -2.96 -14.97 -13.41
N CYS A 83 -1.79 -14.73 -12.83
CA CYS A 83 -0.53 -14.79 -13.56
C CYS A 83 -0.31 -16.15 -14.20
N TYR A 84 -0.58 -17.22 -13.46
CA TYR A 84 -0.47 -18.58 -13.99
C TYR A 84 -1.47 -18.86 -15.11
N GLY A 85 -2.76 -18.51 -14.89
CA GLY A 85 -3.84 -18.79 -15.85
C GLY A 85 -3.75 -17.95 -17.13
N LEU A 86 -3.25 -16.71 -17.04
CA LEU A 86 -3.09 -15.79 -18.18
C LEU A 86 -1.70 -15.87 -18.81
N ASN A 87 -0.77 -16.58 -18.17
CA ASN A 87 0.65 -16.66 -18.57
C ASN A 87 1.31 -15.27 -18.67
N VAL A 88 1.14 -14.44 -17.64
CA VAL A 88 1.67 -13.08 -17.57
C VAL A 88 2.48 -12.88 -16.27
N PRO A 89 3.43 -11.93 -16.23
CA PRO A 89 4.25 -11.65 -15.06
C PRO A 89 3.46 -10.98 -13.93
N LEU A 90 3.98 -11.12 -12.70
CA LEU A 90 3.55 -10.41 -11.52
C LEU A 90 4.45 -9.19 -11.27
N ILE A 91 3.85 -8.04 -10.96
CA ILE A 91 4.54 -6.80 -10.59
C ILE A 91 4.16 -6.44 -9.14
N PRO A 92 5.02 -6.71 -8.16
CA PRO A 92 4.78 -6.29 -6.78
C PRO A 92 5.04 -4.79 -6.61
N VAL A 93 4.16 -4.13 -5.84
CA VAL A 93 4.23 -2.69 -5.55
C VAL A 93 4.11 -2.46 -4.03
N PRO A 94 5.07 -1.80 -3.36
CA PRO A 94 4.97 -1.54 -1.93
C PRO A 94 3.74 -0.71 -1.56
N THR A 95 2.96 -1.18 -0.60
CA THR A 95 1.70 -0.53 -0.19
C THR A 95 1.90 0.93 0.27
N LEU A 96 3.01 1.23 0.93
CA LEU A 96 3.29 2.58 1.39
C LEU A 96 3.57 3.55 0.23
N GLU A 97 4.13 3.07 -0.88
CA GLU A 97 4.25 3.87 -2.10
C GLU A 97 2.88 4.11 -2.75
N VAL A 98 2.00 3.10 -2.74
CA VAL A 98 0.61 3.23 -3.22
C VAL A 98 -0.14 4.30 -2.43
N LEU A 99 0.02 4.34 -1.10
CA LEU A 99 -0.52 5.41 -0.27
C LEU A 99 0.06 6.79 -0.60
N CYS A 100 1.37 6.88 -0.85
CA CYS A 100 1.98 8.15 -1.26
C CYS A 100 1.43 8.64 -2.61
N GLU A 101 1.21 7.74 -3.56
CA GLU A 101 0.63 8.11 -4.85
C GLU A 101 -0.81 8.57 -4.70
N ALA A 102 -1.61 7.87 -3.88
CA ALA A 102 -2.97 8.30 -3.53
C ALA A 102 -3.00 9.70 -2.91
N ALA A 103 -2.07 10.00 -1.99
CA ALA A 103 -1.99 11.30 -1.34
C ALA A 103 -1.64 12.43 -2.32
N LYS A 104 -0.76 12.19 -3.29
CA LYS A 104 -0.40 13.18 -4.31
C LYS A 104 -1.58 13.54 -5.20
N GLU A 105 -2.39 12.55 -5.57
CA GLU A 105 -3.53 12.76 -6.48
C GLU A 105 -4.75 13.35 -5.76
N GLN A 106 -4.98 12.98 -4.50
CA GLN A 106 -6.22 13.32 -3.78
C GLN A 106 -6.09 14.56 -2.89
N SER A 107 -4.88 15.03 -2.59
CA SER A 107 -4.70 16.09 -1.62
C SER A 107 -4.15 17.39 -2.23
N PRO A 108 -4.47 18.55 -1.63
CA PRO A 108 -3.98 19.86 -2.09
C PRO A 108 -2.51 20.12 -1.68
N ILE A 109 -1.68 19.09 -1.57
CA ILE A 109 -0.26 19.27 -1.28
C ILE A 109 0.38 19.99 -2.46
N THR A 110 0.58 21.30 -2.34
CA THR A 110 1.04 22.16 -3.44
C THR A 110 2.55 22.10 -3.68
N ASN A 111 3.33 21.56 -2.76
CA ASN A 111 4.79 21.53 -2.86
C ASN A 111 5.37 20.18 -2.41
N HIS A 112 5.21 19.14 -3.22
CA HIS A 112 5.72 17.79 -2.95
C HIS A 112 7.26 17.72 -2.86
N GLN A 113 7.98 18.68 -3.45
CA GLN A 113 9.46 18.64 -3.49
C GLN A 113 10.12 19.08 -2.19
N SER A 114 9.44 19.89 -1.38
CA SER A 114 9.96 20.41 -0.10
C SER A 114 9.23 19.87 1.14
N SER A 115 8.29 18.96 0.96
CA SER A 115 7.52 18.35 2.04
C SER A 115 7.80 16.86 2.17
N ILE A 116 7.61 16.31 3.38
CA ILE A 116 7.73 14.89 3.65
C ILE A 116 6.35 14.28 3.61
N LEU A 117 6.20 13.24 2.81
CA LEU A 117 5.03 12.38 2.79
C LEU A 117 5.27 11.21 3.75
N LEU A 118 4.44 11.09 4.76
CA LEU A 118 4.54 10.07 5.80
C LEU A 118 3.33 9.13 5.75
N PRO A 119 3.37 8.08 4.92
CA PRO A 119 2.32 7.09 4.84
C PRO A 119 2.29 6.25 6.11
N MET A 120 1.10 5.96 6.65
CA MET A 120 0.94 5.18 7.87
C MET A 120 -0.15 4.11 7.70
N ILE A 121 0.22 2.84 7.83
CA ILE A 121 -0.73 1.71 7.88
C ILE A 121 -0.85 1.24 9.32
N ASP A 122 -2.05 0.90 9.75
CA ASP A 122 -2.31 0.42 11.12
C ASP A 122 -1.63 -0.92 11.38
N ALA A 123 -0.67 -0.92 12.31
CA ALA A 123 0.04 -2.10 12.79
C ALA A 123 -0.47 -2.62 14.15
N ARG A 124 -1.66 -2.16 14.55
CA ARG A 124 -2.34 -2.40 15.85
C ARG A 124 -1.74 -1.60 16.99
N ARG A 125 -2.55 -1.40 18.05
CA ARG A 125 -2.18 -0.56 19.20
C ARG A 125 -1.70 0.82 18.73
N MET A 126 -0.67 1.39 19.35
CA MET A 126 -0.04 2.65 18.91
C MET A 126 1.15 2.43 17.98
N GLU A 127 1.12 1.37 17.16
CA GLU A 127 2.18 1.08 16.20
C GLU A 127 1.67 1.26 14.78
N VAL A 128 2.53 1.79 13.92
CA VAL A 128 2.25 2.01 12.49
C VAL A 128 3.35 1.39 11.63
N TYR A 129 2.98 0.89 10.46
CA TYR A 129 3.94 0.69 9.38
C TYR A 129 4.09 2.00 8.63
N THR A 130 5.32 2.45 8.47
CA THR A 130 5.63 3.68 7.74
C THR A 130 6.88 3.52 6.90
N ALA A 131 7.06 4.39 5.93
CA ALA A 131 8.27 4.44 5.11
C ALA A 131 8.80 5.88 5.09
N ILE A 132 10.09 6.00 5.32
CA ILE A 132 10.79 7.26 5.27
C ILE A 132 12.09 7.04 4.51
N ASN A 133 12.38 7.91 3.54
CA ASN A 133 13.53 7.76 2.66
C ASN A 133 13.61 6.39 1.94
N GLY A 134 12.45 5.78 1.64
CA GLY A 134 12.37 4.49 0.96
C GLY A 134 12.53 3.26 1.87
N GLU A 135 12.78 3.44 3.17
CA GLU A 135 12.84 2.33 4.13
C GLU A 135 11.51 2.14 4.86
N THR A 136 10.98 0.90 4.82
CA THR A 136 9.74 0.52 5.51
C THR A 136 10.04 -0.01 6.89
N LYS A 137 9.40 0.56 7.92
CA LYS A 137 9.56 0.19 9.34
C LYS A 137 8.23 0.11 10.07
N ALA A 138 8.21 -0.71 11.13
CA ALA A 138 7.15 -0.69 12.14
C ALA A 138 7.61 0.19 13.30
N ILE A 139 6.86 1.23 13.62
CA ILE A 139 7.22 2.21 14.64
C ILE A 139 6.09 2.32 15.66
N VAL A 140 6.43 2.22 16.95
CA VAL A 140 5.53 2.54 18.06
C VAL A 140 5.53 4.06 18.23
N VAL A 141 4.36 4.67 18.06
CA VAL A 141 4.20 6.13 18.12
C VAL A 141 3.71 6.54 19.51
N GLU A 142 4.62 7.00 20.35
CA GLU A 142 4.32 7.57 21.67
C GLU A 142 4.22 9.11 21.61
N ASN A 143 5.03 9.72 20.76
CA ASN A 143 5.08 11.16 20.49
C ASN A 143 5.73 11.40 19.12
N GLU A 144 5.90 12.66 18.72
CA GLU A 144 6.56 12.99 17.43
C GLU A 144 8.02 12.54 17.39
N GLU A 145 8.69 12.49 18.54
CA GLU A 145 10.10 12.08 18.62
C GLU A 145 10.28 10.60 18.25
N SER A 146 9.24 9.78 18.46
CA SER A 146 9.23 8.37 18.02
C SER A 146 9.47 8.26 16.51
N ILE A 147 9.07 9.27 15.75
CA ILE A 147 9.29 9.37 14.31
C ILE A 147 10.59 10.14 14.02
N THR A 148 10.74 11.37 14.58
CA THR A 148 11.84 12.27 14.21
C THR A 148 13.21 11.80 14.70
N ASN A 149 13.25 11.10 15.84
CA ASN A 149 14.50 10.60 16.43
C ASN A 149 14.79 9.14 16.04
N HIS A 150 13.95 8.54 15.21
CA HIS A 150 14.20 7.16 14.77
C HIS A 150 15.51 7.08 13.98
N PRO A 151 16.41 6.13 14.28
CA PRO A 151 17.75 6.07 13.66
C PRO A 151 17.73 6.08 12.14
N TYR A 152 16.70 5.51 11.52
CA TYR A 152 16.53 5.46 10.06
C TYR A 152 16.11 6.79 9.43
N LEU A 153 15.60 7.74 10.22
CA LEU A 153 15.31 9.10 9.76
C LEU A 153 16.53 10.00 9.75
N GLN A 154 17.53 9.68 10.55
CA GLN A 154 18.75 10.44 10.68
C GLN A 154 19.80 10.09 9.62
N ILE A 155 19.66 8.92 8.95
CA ILE A 155 20.60 8.47 7.93
C ILE A 155 20.11 8.91 6.56
N VAL A 156 20.43 10.13 6.19
CA VAL A 156 20.42 10.57 4.79
C VAL A 156 21.69 10.04 4.13
N PRO A 157 21.62 9.35 2.97
CA PRO A 157 22.81 8.79 2.28
C PRO A 157 23.91 9.80 1.94
N SER A 158 23.69 11.09 2.15
CA SER A 158 24.61 12.18 1.84
C SER A 158 25.29 12.81 3.06
N GLY A 159 25.17 12.25 4.27
CA GLY A 159 25.75 12.82 5.49
C GLY A 159 25.15 14.18 5.89
N LYS A 160 23.95 14.51 5.39
CA LYS A 160 23.18 15.70 5.80
C LYS A 160 22.30 15.36 7.00
N GLU A 161 22.00 16.38 7.80
CA GLU A 161 21.10 16.28 8.97
C GLU A 161 19.71 15.72 8.59
N SER A 162 18.97 15.21 9.58
CA SER A 162 17.61 14.67 9.42
C SER A 162 16.79 15.50 8.43
N PRO A 163 16.09 14.88 7.46
CA PRO A 163 15.24 15.62 6.53
C PRO A 163 14.08 16.32 7.22
N ILE A 164 13.75 15.96 8.47
CA ILE A 164 12.67 16.59 9.24
C ILE A 164 13.28 17.69 10.13
N THR A 165 13.29 18.90 9.61
CA THR A 165 13.60 20.11 10.37
C THR A 165 12.33 20.74 10.93
N ASN A 166 12.44 21.72 11.82
CA ASN A 166 11.29 22.46 12.33
C ASN A 166 10.51 23.22 11.25
N ASP A 167 11.15 23.49 10.10
CA ASP A 167 10.54 24.21 8.98
C ASP A 167 10.03 23.27 7.87
N THR A 168 10.27 21.97 7.98
CA THR A 168 9.85 21.00 6.98
C THR A 168 8.38 20.62 7.19
N ALA A 169 7.52 20.87 6.22
CA ALA A 169 6.15 20.42 6.26
C ALA A 169 6.08 18.88 6.15
N VAL A 170 5.39 18.25 7.09
CA VAL A 170 5.17 16.81 7.13
C VAL A 170 3.66 16.54 6.94
N TYR A 171 3.33 15.78 5.92
CA TYR A 171 1.96 15.34 5.67
C TYR A 171 1.84 13.86 5.99
N TYR A 172 1.04 13.51 7.00
CA TYR A 172 0.82 12.13 7.41
C TYR A 172 -0.61 11.67 7.12
N PHE A 173 -0.75 10.44 6.63
CA PHE A 173 -1.99 9.91 6.09
C PHE A 173 -2.02 8.38 6.10
N GLY A 174 -3.19 7.79 5.80
CA GLY A 174 -3.45 6.37 5.82
C GLY A 174 -4.24 5.94 7.06
N ASP A 175 -4.66 4.67 7.11
CA ASP A 175 -5.51 4.15 8.19
C ASP A 175 -4.83 4.09 9.57
N GLY A 176 -3.49 4.06 9.59
CA GLY A 176 -2.70 4.20 10.81
C GLY A 176 -2.52 5.65 11.30
N ALA A 177 -2.76 6.64 10.46
CA ALA A 177 -2.47 8.04 10.76
C ALA A 177 -3.48 8.68 11.73
N ALA A 178 -4.75 8.31 11.65
CA ALA A 178 -5.81 8.93 12.48
C ALA A 178 -5.55 8.78 13.99
N LYS A 179 -5.01 7.63 14.43
CA LYS A 179 -4.67 7.43 15.85
C LYS A 179 -3.48 8.27 16.31
N CYS A 180 -2.64 8.74 15.39
CA CYS A 180 -1.50 9.59 15.68
C CYS A 180 -1.85 11.08 15.73
N ALA A 181 -3.02 11.50 15.24
CA ALA A 181 -3.43 12.90 15.16
C ALA A 181 -3.49 13.61 16.53
N ASN A 182 -3.77 12.88 17.61
CA ASN A 182 -3.76 13.42 18.96
C ASN A 182 -2.37 13.41 19.62
N VAL A 183 -1.38 12.80 18.97
CA VAL A 183 -0.02 12.66 19.47
C VAL A 183 0.90 13.71 18.85
N PHE A 184 0.66 14.04 17.59
CA PHE A 184 1.44 15.02 16.86
C PHE A 184 0.89 16.43 17.08
N SER A 185 1.73 17.33 17.59
CA SER A 185 1.36 18.70 17.99
C SER A 185 2.14 19.79 17.25
N ARG A 186 3.14 19.42 16.46
CA ARG A 186 3.97 20.39 15.72
C ARG A 186 3.15 21.12 14.65
N PRO A 187 3.26 22.45 14.53
CA PRO A 187 2.44 23.25 13.63
C PRO A 187 2.69 22.94 12.13
N ASN A 188 3.84 22.35 11.79
CA ASN A 188 4.22 21.95 10.45
C ASN A 188 3.85 20.47 10.11
N TRP A 189 3.14 19.78 10.99
CA TRP A 189 2.65 18.42 10.76
C TRP A 189 1.16 18.45 10.45
N HIS A 190 0.78 17.93 9.30
CA HIS A 190 -0.56 18.03 8.75
C HIS A 190 -1.16 16.65 8.53
N PHE A 191 -2.26 16.36 9.24
CA PHE A 191 -3.04 15.14 8.99
C PHE A 191 -3.88 15.30 7.72
N ILE A 192 -3.80 14.33 6.82
CA ILE A 192 -4.69 14.24 5.67
C ILE A 192 -5.61 13.04 5.87
N PRO A 193 -6.90 13.26 6.12
CA PRO A 193 -7.87 12.19 6.30
C PRO A 193 -8.18 11.49 4.97
N ASP A 194 -8.78 10.29 5.06
CA ASP A 194 -9.41 9.55 3.97
C ASP A 194 -8.49 9.11 2.83
N ILE A 195 -7.17 9.22 2.99
CA ILE A 195 -6.22 8.64 2.05
C ILE A 195 -6.10 7.15 2.30
N VAL A 196 -6.42 6.37 1.27
CA VAL A 196 -6.39 4.90 1.30
C VAL A 196 -5.68 4.34 0.06
N PRO A 197 -5.04 3.17 0.18
CA PRO A 197 -4.44 2.53 -0.99
C PRO A 197 -5.56 1.98 -1.89
N GLU A 198 -5.42 2.19 -3.19
CA GLU A 198 -6.36 1.72 -4.20
C GLU A 198 -5.64 1.10 -5.40
N ALA A 199 -6.28 0.13 -6.05
CA ALA A 199 -5.70 -0.61 -7.15
C ALA A 199 -5.30 0.26 -8.36
N GLN A 200 -5.98 1.39 -8.58
CA GLN A 200 -5.60 2.34 -9.64
C GLN A 200 -4.19 2.91 -9.43
N TYR A 201 -3.80 3.20 -8.20
CA TYR A 201 -2.46 3.71 -7.89
C TYR A 201 -1.37 2.63 -7.97
N VAL A 202 -1.75 1.36 -7.70
CA VAL A 202 -0.87 0.21 -7.98
C VAL A 202 -0.50 0.18 -9.46
N GLY A 203 -1.47 0.40 -10.36
CA GLY A 203 -1.24 0.39 -11.79
C GLY A 203 -0.36 1.55 -12.29
N ILE A 204 -0.58 2.77 -11.77
CA ILE A 204 0.25 3.94 -12.09
C ILE A 204 1.72 3.67 -11.72
N LEU A 205 1.96 3.14 -10.52
CA LEU A 205 3.31 2.83 -10.04
C LEU A 205 3.95 1.65 -10.78
N ALA A 206 3.18 0.63 -11.14
CA ALA A 206 3.66 -0.52 -11.91
C ALA A 206 4.17 -0.11 -13.30
N GLU A 207 3.51 0.87 -13.95
CA GLU A 207 3.89 1.37 -15.29
C GLU A 207 5.03 2.40 -15.24
N SER A 208 5.29 3.06 -14.11
CA SER A 208 6.22 4.20 -14.00
C SER A 208 7.68 3.90 -14.39
N GLY A 209 8.00 2.69 -14.80
CA GLY A 209 9.34 2.25 -15.25
C GLY A 209 10.39 2.17 -14.13
N LYS A 210 10.05 2.54 -12.90
CA LYS A 210 10.92 2.38 -11.73
C LYS A 210 11.06 0.92 -11.31
N ARG A 211 10.14 0.06 -11.78
CA ARG A 211 10.12 -1.37 -11.51
C ARG A 211 10.40 -2.11 -12.79
N LYS A 212 11.50 -2.82 -12.82
CA LYS A 212 11.71 -3.80 -13.87
C LYS A 212 10.61 -4.84 -13.73
N VAL A 213 9.98 -5.20 -14.85
CA VAL A 213 9.19 -6.43 -14.97
C VAL A 213 10.18 -7.60 -14.90
N GLU A 214 10.88 -7.71 -13.77
CA GLU A 214 11.67 -8.91 -13.48
C GLU A 214 10.64 -9.98 -13.15
N SER A 215 10.72 -11.09 -13.88
CA SER A 215 9.87 -12.24 -13.61
C SER A 215 10.16 -12.72 -12.19
N VAL A 216 9.34 -12.23 -11.25
CA VAL A 216 9.32 -12.80 -9.91
C VAL A 216 9.02 -14.27 -10.09
N GLU A 217 9.84 -15.14 -9.49
CA GLU A 217 9.56 -16.57 -9.54
C GLU A 217 8.23 -16.83 -8.82
N LEU A 218 7.17 -16.91 -9.61
CA LEU A 218 5.77 -16.89 -9.16
C LEU A 218 5.48 -17.96 -8.10
N ALA A 219 6.13 -19.13 -8.22
CA ALA A 219 5.95 -20.24 -7.30
C ALA A 219 6.34 -19.89 -5.87
N TYR A 220 7.45 -19.17 -5.70
CA TYR A 220 8.03 -18.83 -4.39
C TYR A 220 7.73 -17.40 -3.95
N TYR A 221 7.00 -16.63 -4.74
CA TYR A 221 6.62 -15.27 -4.34
C TYR A 221 5.76 -15.28 -3.08
N GLU A 222 6.13 -14.48 -2.10
CA GLU A 222 5.40 -14.22 -0.85
C GLU A 222 5.20 -12.71 -0.66
N PRO A 223 4.09 -12.29 -0.02
CA PRO A 223 3.90 -10.88 0.33
C PRO A 223 4.97 -10.40 1.31
N PHE A 224 5.19 -9.10 1.33
CA PHE A 224 6.10 -8.49 2.28
C PHE A 224 5.47 -8.41 3.68
N TYR A 225 5.80 -9.36 4.53
CA TYR A 225 5.41 -9.39 5.93
C TYR A 225 6.46 -8.68 6.77
N LEU A 226 6.16 -7.44 7.21
CA LEU A 226 7.09 -6.69 8.07
C LEU A 226 7.16 -7.23 9.51
N LYS A 227 6.11 -7.91 9.96
CA LYS A 227 6.04 -8.61 11.23
C LYS A 227 5.65 -10.07 11.01
N GLU A 228 6.25 -10.95 11.82
CA GLU A 228 5.80 -12.33 11.88
C GLU A 228 4.36 -12.43 12.42
N PHE A 229 3.63 -13.41 11.93
CA PHE A 229 2.29 -13.68 12.44
C PHE A 229 2.36 -14.27 13.84
N VAL A 230 1.87 -13.54 14.82
CA VAL A 230 1.68 -14.04 16.19
C VAL A 230 0.21 -14.41 16.34
N ALA A 231 -0.08 -15.71 16.42
CA ALA A 231 -1.42 -16.19 16.69
C ALA A 231 -1.88 -15.72 18.07
N ALA A 232 -3.06 -15.09 18.14
CA ALA A 232 -3.66 -14.79 19.42
C ALA A 232 -4.01 -16.11 20.14
N GLN A 233 -3.79 -16.15 21.47
CA GLN A 233 -4.25 -17.31 22.25
C GLN A 233 -5.77 -17.48 22.08
N SER A 234 -6.17 -18.70 21.78
CA SER A 234 -7.60 -19.03 21.64
C SER A 234 -8.32 -18.76 22.97
N HIS A 235 -9.34 -17.91 22.96
CA HIS A 235 -10.23 -17.69 24.09
C HIS A 235 -11.41 -18.69 24.11
N VAL A 236 -11.41 -19.70 23.26
CA VAL A 236 -12.43 -20.73 23.23
C VAL A 236 -12.19 -21.68 24.41
N LYS A 237 -13.06 -21.59 25.44
CA LYS A 237 -13.04 -22.53 26.57
C LYS A 237 -13.31 -23.94 26.03
N GLY A 238 -12.33 -24.85 26.19
CA GLY A 238 -12.50 -26.29 25.88
C GLY A 238 -11.62 -26.83 24.76
N LEU A 239 -10.75 -26.04 24.13
CA LEU A 239 -9.65 -26.56 23.30
C LEU A 239 -8.35 -26.50 24.13
N VAL A 240 -8.04 -27.62 24.77
CA VAL A 240 -6.72 -27.92 25.37
C VAL A 240 -5.94 -28.73 24.36
#